data_9a649b733c389c7399ad9c44c6f86ad7
#
_entry.id   9a649b733c389c7399ad9c44c6f86ad7
#
_cell.length_a   1.000
_cell.length_b   1.000
_cell.length_c   1.000
_cell.angle_alpha   90.00
_cell.angle_beta   90.00
_cell.angle_gamma   90.00
#
_symmetry.space_group_name_H-M   'P 1'
#
loop_
_entity.id
_entity.type
_entity.pdbx_description
1 polymer ?
#
loop_
_entity_poly.entity_id
_entity_poly.type
_entity_poly.pdbx_seq_one_letter_code
_entity_poly.pdbx_strand_id
1 'polypeptide(L)'
;ERRIVLETGFAYFFDILTIVVIVSAIYMCGKQGFIKSIITLVGYCIAVIVSVLAGNILAPKIYDSAVKPEIISVVNEQLGSADVPYEITHALNNKYGKYGVKFEKSDVINILGNNKDEAAQNIIDHVYEKAGFTITVEDADGIIGSIFEEKVTDSAREYLPAGITVNKISFDNEEAWNDAVSAITGGTVKLSEFIEKYFVRDFAVSIVRLLISIFSFTLLTILMNVALRFVTIIDKLPIINAINAFLGGVMGAIQGLIIMYIIILATKLIVTIGGDNMLVFNTETIGMTYIFKILYSLA
;
A
#
# COMPACT_ATOMS: atom_id res chain seq x y z
N GLU A 1 -14.86 8.51 -26.79
CA GLU A 1 -14.16 7.94 -27.98
C GLU A 1 -12.66 8.24 -27.99
N ARG A 2 -12.19 9.49 -27.87
CA ARG A 2 -10.75 9.82 -27.89
C ARG A 2 -9.96 9.15 -26.75
N ARG A 3 -10.52 9.01 -25.56
CA ARG A 3 -9.87 8.36 -24.42
C ARG A 3 -9.67 6.87 -24.67
N ILE A 4 -10.68 6.18 -25.17
CA ILE A 4 -10.62 4.73 -25.50
C ILE A 4 -9.56 4.44 -26.57
N VAL A 5 -9.44 5.31 -27.60
CA VAL A 5 -8.43 5.14 -28.66
C VAL A 5 -7.01 5.32 -28.12
N LEU A 6 -6.78 6.25 -27.19
CA LEU A 6 -5.48 6.45 -26.54
C LEU A 6 -5.14 5.27 -25.62
N GLU A 7 -6.07 4.79 -24.81
CA GLU A 7 -5.90 3.66 -23.91
C GLU A 7 -5.58 2.36 -24.66
N THR A 8 -6.22 2.12 -25.79
CA THR A 8 -5.91 0.99 -26.69
C THR A 8 -4.48 1.09 -27.25
N GLY A 9 -4.03 2.29 -27.60
CA GLY A 9 -2.66 2.53 -28.07
C GLY A 9 -1.61 2.23 -26.98
N PHE A 10 -1.88 2.60 -25.74
CA PHE A 10 -1.00 2.32 -24.61
C PHE A 10 -1.02 0.84 -24.19
N ALA A 11 -2.13 0.12 -24.36
CA ALA A 11 -2.19 -1.32 -24.16
C ALA A 11 -1.18 -2.07 -25.06
N TYR A 12 -1.11 -1.71 -26.34
CA TYR A 12 -0.11 -2.29 -27.23
C TYR A 12 1.33 -2.01 -26.81
N PHE A 13 1.59 -0.85 -26.21
CA PHE A 13 2.93 -0.54 -25.68
C PHE A 13 3.40 -1.57 -24.65
N PHE A 14 2.57 -1.97 -23.71
CA PHE A 14 2.92 -2.97 -22.68
C PHE A 14 3.15 -4.36 -23.30
N ASP A 15 2.35 -4.76 -24.29
CA ASP A 15 2.54 -6.04 -24.97
C ASP A 15 3.83 -6.03 -25.82
N ILE A 16 4.10 -4.95 -26.55
CA ILE A 16 5.35 -4.78 -27.30
C ILE A 16 6.55 -4.80 -26.34
N LEU A 17 6.48 -4.06 -25.23
CA LEU A 17 7.54 -4.06 -24.20
C LEU A 17 7.81 -5.48 -23.69
N THR A 18 6.77 -6.25 -23.41
CA THR A 18 6.88 -7.64 -22.96
C THR A 18 7.61 -8.51 -23.99
N ILE A 19 7.20 -8.42 -25.26
CA ILE A 19 7.82 -9.18 -26.34
C ILE A 19 9.28 -8.77 -26.51
N VAL A 20 9.56 -7.46 -26.54
CA VAL A 20 10.92 -6.93 -26.73
C VAL A 20 11.85 -7.39 -25.60
N VAL A 21 11.41 -7.34 -24.34
CA VAL A 21 12.21 -7.79 -23.20
C VAL A 21 12.52 -9.27 -23.30
N ILE A 22 11.52 -10.12 -23.53
CA ILE A 22 11.69 -11.57 -23.59
C ILE A 22 12.56 -11.97 -24.80
N VAL A 23 12.27 -11.44 -25.99
CA VAL A 23 13.05 -11.76 -27.20
C VAL A 23 14.49 -11.27 -27.09
N SER A 24 14.71 -10.08 -26.52
CA SER A 24 16.06 -9.57 -26.29
C SER A 24 16.84 -10.46 -25.33
N ALA A 25 16.21 -10.94 -24.25
CA ALA A 25 16.84 -11.85 -23.30
C ALA A 25 17.18 -13.20 -23.96
N ILE A 26 16.27 -13.77 -24.74
CA ILE A 26 16.52 -15.02 -25.52
C ILE A 26 17.72 -14.84 -26.44
N TYR A 27 17.73 -13.74 -27.20
CA TYR A 27 18.81 -13.47 -28.16
C TYR A 27 20.16 -13.26 -27.48
N MET A 28 20.21 -12.45 -26.42
CA MET A 28 21.43 -12.16 -25.67
C MET A 28 21.99 -13.42 -25.01
N CYS A 29 21.15 -14.22 -24.36
CA CYS A 29 21.57 -15.45 -23.70
C CYS A 29 21.93 -16.55 -24.70
N GLY A 30 21.24 -16.63 -25.83
CA GLY A 30 21.63 -17.50 -26.95
C GLY A 30 23.04 -17.21 -27.47
N LYS A 31 23.40 -15.93 -27.59
CA LYS A 31 24.78 -15.52 -27.97
C LYS A 31 25.80 -15.79 -26.88
N GLN A 32 25.46 -15.68 -25.61
CA GLN A 32 26.36 -15.90 -24.48
C GLN A 32 26.64 -17.38 -24.23
N GLY A 33 25.74 -18.26 -24.68
CA GLY A 33 25.80 -19.69 -24.48
C GLY A 33 25.23 -20.15 -23.13
N PHE A 34 24.99 -21.46 -23.03
CA PHE A 34 24.25 -22.09 -21.94
C PHE A 34 24.88 -21.91 -20.55
N ILE A 35 26.17 -22.16 -20.44
CA ILE A 35 26.88 -22.13 -19.14
C ILE A 35 26.83 -20.73 -18.54
N LYS A 36 27.15 -19.71 -19.35
CA LYS A 36 27.11 -18.31 -18.89
C LYS A 36 25.67 -17.87 -18.53
N SER A 37 24.71 -18.34 -19.33
CA SER A 37 23.30 -18.06 -19.07
C SER A 37 22.80 -18.69 -17.77
N ILE A 38 23.23 -19.92 -17.41
CA ILE A 38 22.93 -20.54 -16.12
C ILE A 38 23.49 -19.72 -14.95
N ILE A 39 24.77 -19.33 -15.05
CA ILE A 39 25.42 -18.54 -14.00
C ILE A 39 24.68 -17.21 -13.81
N THR A 40 24.28 -16.57 -14.90
CA THR A 40 23.48 -15.33 -14.87
C THR A 40 22.11 -15.56 -14.26
N LEU A 41 21.43 -16.67 -14.61
CA LEU A 41 20.12 -17.03 -14.04
C LEU A 41 20.20 -17.27 -12.54
N VAL A 42 21.17 -18.05 -12.07
CA VAL A 42 21.41 -18.27 -10.64
C VAL A 42 21.67 -16.94 -9.93
N GLY A 43 22.48 -16.07 -10.55
CA GLY A 43 22.73 -14.73 -10.03
C GLY A 43 21.45 -13.88 -9.90
N TYR A 44 20.56 -13.95 -10.89
CA TYR A 44 19.25 -13.25 -10.82
C TYR A 44 18.36 -13.82 -9.72
N CYS A 45 18.30 -15.15 -9.56
CA CYS A 45 17.55 -15.75 -8.45
C CYS A 45 18.08 -15.28 -7.08
N ILE A 46 19.40 -15.25 -6.91
CA ILE A 46 20.03 -14.73 -5.70
C ILE A 46 19.70 -13.25 -5.53
N ALA A 47 19.80 -12.45 -6.59
CA ALA A 47 19.47 -11.02 -6.54
C ALA A 47 18.02 -10.77 -6.14
N VAL A 48 17.06 -11.55 -6.63
CA VAL A 48 15.64 -11.47 -6.20
C VAL A 48 15.51 -11.75 -4.71
N ILE A 49 16.06 -12.87 -4.23
CA ILE A 49 15.97 -13.25 -2.81
C ILE A 49 16.58 -12.16 -1.93
N VAL A 50 17.78 -11.70 -2.24
CA VAL A 50 18.48 -10.67 -1.45
C VAL A 50 17.72 -9.34 -1.50
N SER A 51 17.16 -8.97 -2.65
CA SER A 51 16.41 -7.72 -2.78
C SER A 51 15.12 -7.72 -1.97
N VAL A 52 14.37 -8.84 -1.94
CA VAL A 52 13.17 -9.01 -1.12
C VAL A 52 13.53 -8.96 0.37
N LEU A 53 14.59 -9.64 0.78
CA LEU A 53 15.06 -9.59 2.17
C LEU A 53 15.48 -8.17 2.57
N ALA A 54 16.22 -7.47 1.70
CA ALA A 54 16.59 -6.07 1.92
C ALA A 54 15.35 -5.17 2.08
N GLY A 55 14.35 -5.33 1.21
CA GLY A 55 13.07 -4.64 1.31
C GLY A 55 12.38 -4.89 2.65
N ASN A 56 12.26 -6.15 3.06
CA ASN A 56 11.60 -6.50 4.32
C ASN A 56 12.32 -5.94 5.56
N ILE A 57 13.65 -5.93 5.56
CA ILE A 57 14.43 -5.49 6.74
C ILE A 57 14.55 -3.96 6.80
N LEU A 58 14.75 -3.31 5.66
CA LEU A 58 15.05 -1.87 5.62
C LEU A 58 13.79 -1.00 5.53
N ALA A 59 12.70 -1.49 4.92
CA ALA A 59 11.52 -0.68 4.72
C ALA A 59 10.91 -0.14 6.02
N PRO A 60 10.68 -0.94 7.07
CA PRO A 60 10.13 -0.40 8.31
C PRO A 60 11.05 0.67 8.93
N LYS A 61 12.37 0.45 8.90
CA LYS A 61 13.35 1.38 9.47
C LYS A 61 13.39 2.71 8.72
N ILE A 62 13.42 2.65 7.39
CA ILE A 62 13.42 3.86 6.54
C ILE A 62 12.09 4.58 6.67
N TYR A 63 10.99 3.84 6.72
CA TYR A 63 9.67 4.40 6.95
C TYR A 63 9.62 5.17 8.28
N ASP A 64 9.95 4.52 9.39
CA ASP A 64 9.86 5.11 10.72
C ASP A 64 10.78 6.33 10.89
N SER A 65 11.96 6.34 10.24
CA SER A 65 12.94 7.42 10.38
C SER A 65 12.74 8.60 9.44
N ALA A 66 12.26 8.37 8.21
CA ALA A 66 12.24 9.38 7.17
C ALA A 66 10.84 9.69 6.62
N VAL A 67 9.97 8.66 6.48
CA VAL A 67 8.68 8.83 5.81
C VAL A 67 7.55 9.16 6.80
N LYS A 68 7.51 8.46 7.93
CA LYS A 68 6.47 8.65 8.96
C LYS A 68 6.35 10.09 9.47
N PRO A 69 7.45 10.80 9.83
CA PRO A 69 7.33 12.18 10.31
C PRO A 69 6.74 13.12 9.26
N GLU A 70 7.09 12.91 7.99
CA GLU A 70 6.57 13.71 6.88
C GLU A 70 5.07 13.45 6.66
N ILE A 71 4.64 12.19 6.69
CA ILE A 71 3.22 11.83 6.58
C ILE A 71 2.42 12.47 7.71
N ILE A 72 2.88 12.35 8.96
CA ILE A 72 2.20 12.96 10.11
C ILE A 72 2.11 14.49 9.94
N SER A 73 3.18 15.13 9.46
CA SER A 73 3.19 16.57 9.21
C SER A 73 2.17 16.98 8.16
N VAL A 74 2.15 16.29 7.01
CA VAL A 74 1.22 16.55 5.91
C VAL A 74 -0.23 16.32 6.33
N VAL A 75 -0.51 15.20 7.00
CA VAL A 75 -1.86 14.90 7.50
C VAL A 75 -2.29 15.91 8.54
N ASN A 76 -1.40 16.30 9.48
CA ASN A 76 -1.72 17.31 10.48
C ASN A 76 -2.00 18.70 9.87
N GLU A 77 -1.28 19.07 8.81
CA GLU A 77 -1.54 20.31 8.07
C GLU A 77 -2.90 20.26 7.35
N GLN A 78 -3.22 19.14 6.72
CA GLN A 78 -4.51 18.93 6.04
C GLN A 78 -5.69 18.90 7.00
N LEU A 79 -5.53 18.27 8.18
CA LEU A 79 -6.55 18.30 9.24
C LEU A 79 -6.88 19.71 9.71
N GLY A 80 -5.92 20.64 9.62
CA GLY A 80 -6.11 22.06 9.91
C GLY A 80 -6.71 22.31 11.29
N SER A 81 -7.97 22.76 11.32
CA SER A 81 -8.74 23.00 12.54
C SER A 81 -9.79 21.93 12.82
N ALA A 82 -9.61 20.70 12.34
CA ALA A 82 -10.56 19.62 12.58
C ALA A 82 -10.78 19.41 14.08
N ASP A 83 -12.03 19.54 14.50
CA ASP A 83 -12.46 19.40 15.90
C ASP A 83 -13.38 18.17 16.00
N VAL A 84 -12.77 16.98 16.04
CA VAL A 84 -13.50 15.70 16.09
C VAL A 84 -14.47 15.64 17.28
N PRO A 85 -14.11 16.11 18.51
CA PRO A 85 -15.06 16.20 19.61
C PRO A 85 -16.29 17.07 19.27
N TYR A 86 -16.12 18.16 18.55
CA TYR A 86 -17.24 19.00 18.10
C TYR A 86 -18.16 18.26 17.12
N GLU A 87 -17.58 17.57 16.14
CA GLU A 87 -18.35 16.78 15.16
C GLU A 87 -19.18 15.68 15.83
N ILE A 88 -18.56 14.98 16.80
CA ILE A 88 -19.24 13.96 17.61
C ILE A 88 -20.37 14.60 18.43
N THR A 89 -20.09 15.71 19.12
CA THR A 89 -21.10 16.45 19.89
C THR A 89 -22.30 16.86 19.03
N HIS A 90 -22.01 17.36 17.83
CA HIS A 90 -23.06 17.76 16.88
C HIS A 90 -23.91 16.57 16.41
N ALA A 91 -23.26 15.43 16.10
CA ALA A 91 -23.96 14.21 15.71
C ALA A 91 -24.84 13.64 16.84
N LEU A 92 -24.36 13.63 18.07
CA LEU A 92 -25.13 13.23 19.25
C LEU A 92 -26.33 14.16 19.48
N ASN A 93 -26.16 15.48 19.41
CA ASN A 93 -27.22 16.43 19.55
C ASN A 93 -28.26 16.33 18.44
N ASN A 94 -27.88 16.04 17.21
CA ASN A 94 -28.82 15.80 16.11
C ASN A 94 -29.69 14.55 16.36
N LYS A 95 -29.07 13.48 16.93
CA LYS A 95 -29.76 12.22 17.20
C LYS A 95 -30.68 12.30 18.43
N TYR A 96 -30.23 12.92 19.52
CA TYR A 96 -30.90 12.89 20.82
C TYR A 96 -31.51 14.23 21.26
N GLY A 97 -31.18 15.34 20.61
CA GLY A 97 -31.68 16.67 20.96
C GLY A 97 -33.21 16.78 20.92
N LYS A 98 -33.88 16.04 20.04
CA LYS A 98 -35.34 15.93 19.97
C LYS A 98 -35.98 15.33 21.24
N TYR A 99 -35.20 14.61 22.04
CA TYR A 99 -35.60 14.02 23.32
C TYR A 99 -35.22 14.89 24.52
N GLY A 100 -34.69 16.10 24.28
CA GLY A 100 -34.25 17.02 25.33
C GLY A 100 -32.84 16.75 25.86
N VAL A 101 -32.13 15.78 25.30
CA VAL A 101 -30.73 15.48 25.66
C VAL A 101 -29.81 16.44 24.92
N LYS A 102 -28.96 17.15 25.66
CA LYS A 102 -27.94 18.04 25.12
C LYS A 102 -26.58 17.59 25.59
N PHE A 103 -25.71 17.35 24.61
CA PHE A 103 -24.31 17.04 24.85
C PHE A 103 -23.45 18.28 24.63
N GLU A 104 -22.48 18.48 25.48
CA GLU A 104 -21.41 19.46 25.32
C GLU A 104 -20.11 18.74 24.93
N LYS A 105 -19.15 19.49 24.42
CA LYS A 105 -17.84 18.92 24.04
C LYS A 105 -17.14 18.24 25.22
N SER A 106 -17.27 18.82 26.41
CA SER A 106 -16.76 18.23 27.66
C SER A 106 -17.41 16.89 27.99
N ASP A 107 -18.70 16.72 27.69
CA ASP A 107 -19.42 15.47 27.93
C ASP A 107 -18.87 14.35 27.04
N VAL A 108 -18.60 14.65 25.77
CA VAL A 108 -18.00 13.68 24.85
C VAL A 108 -16.64 13.18 25.36
N ILE A 109 -15.81 14.08 25.87
CA ILE A 109 -14.50 13.70 26.44
C ILE A 109 -14.69 12.82 27.67
N ASN A 110 -15.64 13.14 28.55
CA ASN A 110 -15.91 12.35 29.76
C ASN A 110 -16.57 11.00 29.45
N ILE A 111 -17.40 10.93 28.42
CA ILE A 111 -18.08 9.71 27.98
C ILE A 111 -17.07 8.66 27.47
N LEU A 112 -16.00 9.08 26.81
CA LEU A 112 -15.07 8.15 26.15
C LEU A 112 -14.41 7.14 27.09
N GLY A 113 -14.27 7.43 28.40
CA GLY A 113 -13.79 6.46 29.38
C GLY A 113 -12.47 5.75 29.00
N ASN A 114 -12.09 4.75 29.78
CA ASN A 114 -10.87 3.98 29.54
C ASN A 114 -11.04 2.78 28.59
N ASN A 115 -12.29 2.36 28.37
CA ASN A 115 -12.63 1.27 27.47
C ASN A 115 -14.03 1.49 26.85
N LYS A 116 -14.36 0.68 25.82
CA LYS A 116 -15.61 0.77 25.06
C LYS A 116 -16.85 0.54 25.94
N ASP A 117 -16.79 -0.41 26.87
CA ASP A 117 -17.91 -0.75 27.75
C ASP A 117 -18.21 0.39 28.71
N GLU A 118 -17.19 1.05 29.27
CA GLU A 118 -17.35 2.27 30.07
C GLU A 118 -17.96 3.40 29.25
N ALA A 119 -17.53 3.58 28.00
CA ALA A 119 -18.10 4.60 27.13
C ALA A 119 -19.57 4.35 26.83
N ALA A 120 -19.97 3.10 26.59
CA ALA A 120 -21.37 2.73 26.42
C ALA A 120 -22.20 3.04 27.68
N GLN A 121 -21.70 2.66 28.85
CA GLN A 121 -22.37 2.94 30.12
C GLN A 121 -22.47 4.46 30.40
N ASN A 122 -21.41 5.21 30.14
CA ASN A 122 -21.40 6.66 30.32
C ASN A 122 -22.43 7.37 29.42
N ILE A 123 -22.63 6.86 28.19
CA ILE A 123 -23.70 7.36 27.29
C ILE A 123 -25.09 7.10 27.89
N ILE A 124 -25.31 5.87 28.40
CA ILE A 124 -26.57 5.48 29.02
C ILE A 124 -26.87 6.39 30.21
N ASP A 125 -25.90 6.57 31.10
CA ASP A 125 -26.01 7.38 32.32
C ASP A 125 -26.27 8.85 31.97
N HIS A 126 -25.57 9.40 30.96
CA HIS A 126 -25.77 10.78 30.51
C HIS A 126 -27.18 10.99 29.94
N VAL A 127 -27.67 10.08 29.12
CA VAL A 127 -29.05 10.15 28.56
C VAL A 127 -30.07 10.05 29.69
N TYR A 128 -29.88 9.13 30.65
CA TYR A 128 -30.78 9.00 31.80
C TYR A 128 -30.83 10.25 32.66
N GLU A 129 -29.66 10.82 32.96
CA GLU A 129 -29.58 12.06 33.78
C GLU A 129 -30.28 13.25 33.12
N LYS A 130 -30.13 13.41 31.80
CA LYS A 130 -30.68 14.58 31.09
C LYS A 130 -32.12 14.41 30.64
N ALA A 131 -32.56 13.20 30.33
CA ALA A 131 -33.89 12.96 29.74
C ALA A 131 -34.82 12.07 30.58
N GLY A 132 -34.32 11.43 31.63
CA GLY A 132 -35.10 10.57 32.51
C GLY A 132 -35.51 9.23 31.91
N PHE A 133 -34.96 8.84 30.76
CA PHE A 133 -35.18 7.53 30.15
C PHE A 133 -33.84 6.82 29.90
N THR A 134 -33.90 5.49 29.89
CA THR A 134 -32.71 4.65 29.62
C THR A 134 -32.68 4.17 28.18
N ILE A 135 -31.55 4.18 27.55
CA ILE A 135 -31.28 3.49 26.29
C ILE A 135 -30.62 2.12 26.56
N THR A 136 -30.71 1.19 25.62
CA THR A 136 -30.09 -0.13 25.76
C THR A 136 -28.58 -0.05 25.54
N VAL A 137 -27.85 -1.04 26.03
CA VAL A 137 -26.40 -1.18 25.72
C VAL A 137 -26.17 -1.30 24.20
N GLU A 138 -27.06 -2.03 23.51
CA GLU A 138 -27.02 -2.17 22.06
C GLU A 138 -27.18 -0.82 21.33
N ASP A 139 -28.06 0.06 21.85
CA ASP A 139 -28.19 1.43 21.32
C ASP A 139 -26.94 2.27 21.58
N ALA A 140 -26.32 2.16 22.76
CA ALA A 140 -25.12 2.86 23.12
C ALA A 140 -23.91 2.38 22.28
N ASP A 141 -23.75 1.07 22.09
CA ASP A 141 -22.77 0.48 21.19
C ASP A 141 -22.97 0.89 19.73
N GLY A 142 -24.24 0.96 19.30
CA GLY A 142 -24.60 1.50 17.98
C GLY A 142 -24.21 2.97 17.81
N ILE A 143 -24.27 3.79 18.87
CA ILE A 143 -23.78 5.16 18.86
C ILE A 143 -22.25 5.19 18.67
N ILE A 144 -21.54 4.40 19.47
CA ILE A 144 -20.08 4.28 19.35
C ILE A 144 -19.70 3.87 17.93
N GLY A 145 -20.28 2.78 17.40
CA GLY A 145 -20.00 2.30 16.06
C GLY A 145 -20.37 3.29 14.95
N SER A 146 -21.53 3.95 15.03
CA SER A 146 -22.00 4.83 13.95
C SER A 146 -21.46 6.26 14.02
N ILE A 147 -21.14 6.77 15.19
CA ILE A 147 -20.69 8.15 15.36
C ILE A 147 -19.16 8.22 15.52
N PHE A 148 -18.60 7.43 16.43
CA PHE A 148 -17.16 7.48 16.68
C PHE A 148 -16.37 6.82 15.55
N GLU A 149 -16.69 5.56 15.20
CA GLU A 149 -16.00 4.84 14.16
C GLU A 149 -16.16 5.50 12.78
N GLU A 150 -17.41 5.96 12.48
CA GLU A 150 -17.70 6.62 11.20
C GLU A 150 -16.96 7.96 11.09
N LYS A 151 -17.02 8.83 12.10
CA LYS A 151 -16.38 10.14 12.05
C LYS A 151 -14.87 10.06 11.99
N VAL A 152 -14.25 9.15 12.74
CA VAL A 152 -12.80 8.91 12.67
C VAL A 152 -12.41 8.33 11.30
N THR A 153 -13.22 7.39 10.79
CA THR A 153 -12.95 6.76 9.47
C THR A 153 -13.16 7.77 8.34
N ASP A 154 -14.21 8.60 8.38
CA ASP A 154 -14.48 9.61 7.35
C ASP A 154 -13.42 10.71 7.35
N SER A 155 -12.97 11.18 8.53
CA SER A 155 -11.85 12.10 8.65
C SER A 155 -10.59 11.52 8.06
N ALA A 156 -10.31 10.22 8.31
CA ALA A 156 -9.17 9.55 7.70
C ALA A 156 -9.29 9.45 6.18
N ARG A 157 -10.49 9.12 5.68
CA ARG A 157 -10.74 8.93 4.24
C ARG A 157 -10.58 10.22 3.43
N GLU A 158 -10.94 11.36 3.99
CA GLU A 158 -10.84 12.66 3.34
C GLU A 158 -9.37 13.04 3.02
N TYR A 159 -8.43 12.59 3.86
CA TYR A 159 -7.01 12.94 3.76
C TYR A 159 -6.11 11.85 3.17
N LEU A 160 -6.70 10.70 2.78
CA LEU A 160 -5.92 9.59 2.22
C LEU A 160 -5.91 9.63 0.68
N PRO A 161 -4.80 9.24 0.05
CA PRO A 161 -4.76 9.04 -1.40
C PRO A 161 -5.85 8.08 -1.89
N ALA A 162 -6.42 8.36 -3.05
CA ALA A 162 -7.56 7.62 -3.63
C ALA A 162 -7.35 6.09 -3.77
N GLY A 163 -6.10 5.62 -3.76
CA GLY A 163 -5.76 4.19 -3.84
C GLY A 163 -5.74 3.45 -2.49
N ILE A 164 -5.95 4.15 -1.36
CA ILE A 164 -5.95 3.51 -0.05
C ILE A 164 -7.37 3.09 0.32
N THR A 165 -7.58 1.79 0.48
CA THR A 165 -8.84 1.26 0.99
C THR A 165 -8.89 1.45 2.50
N VAL A 166 -9.77 2.33 2.96
CA VAL A 166 -10.03 2.52 4.39
C VAL A 166 -10.97 1.42 4.86
N ASN A 167 -10.43 0.42 5.53
CA ASN A 167 -11.23 -0.57 6.22
C ASN A 167 -11.81 0.06 7.50
N LYS A 168 -13.04 -0.33 7.86
CA LYS A 168 -13.63 0.05 9.13
C LYS A 168 -12.72 -0.43 10.27
N ILE A 169 -12.36 0.48 11.18
CA ILE A 169 -11.60 0.10 12.38
C ILE A 169 -12.58 -0.61 13.31
N SER A 170 -12.19 -1.77 13.81
CA SER A 170 -12.88 -2.39 14.93
C SER A 170 -12.23 -1.90 16.24
N PHE A 171 -13.04 -1.28 17.08
CA PHE A 171 -12.62 -0.87 18.42
C PHE A 171 -12.78 -2.00 19.47
N ASP A 172 -12.78 -3.26 19.02
CA ASP A 172 -12.85 -4.42 19.92
C ASP A 172 -11.52 -4.68 20.64
N ASN A 173 -10.45 -4.01 20.21
CA ASN A 173 -9.13 -4.07 20.83
C ASN A 173 -8.93 -2.84 21.72
N GLU A 174 -8.55 -3.05 22.98
CA GLU A 174 -8.29 -2.00 23.96
C GLU A 174 -7.22 -0.99 23.48
N GLU A 175 -6.17 -1.46 22.78
CA GLU A 175 -5.16 -0.57 22.19
C GLU A 175 -5.77 0.37 21.15
N ALA A 176 -6.59 -0.17 20.22
CA ALA A 176 -7.23 0.61 19.18
C ALA A 176 -8.23 1.62 19.78
N TRP A 177 -8.95 1.23 20.84
CA TRP A 177 -9.82 2.12 21.59
C TRP A 177 -9.05 3.28 22.22
N ASN A 178 -8.00 2.99 22.98
CA ASN A 178 -7.18 3.99 23.67
C ASN A 178 -6.51 4.97 22.68
N ASP A 179 -6.03 4.47 21.55
CA ASP A 179 -5.47 5.30 20.49
C ASP A 179 -6.54 6.21 19.86
N ALA A 180 -7.75 5.69 19.62
CA ALA A 180 -8.87 6.48 19.11
C ALA A 180 -9.32 7.57 20.10
N VAL A 181 -9.44 7.23 21.39
CA VAL A 181 -9.73 8.21 22.44
C VAL A 181 -8.65 9.29 22.50
N SER A 182 -7.38 8.88 22.44
CA SER A 182 -6.26 9.82 22.38
C SER A 182 -6.31 10.71 21.14
N ALA A 183 -6.70 10.15 19.98
CA ALA A 183 -6.85 10.91 18.74
C ALA A 183 -7.99 11.94 18.83
N ILE A 184 -9.13 11.57 19.44
CA ILE A 184 -10.29 12.44 19.60
C ILE A 184 -9.99 13.57 20.61
N THR A 185 -9.31 13.26 21.72
CA THR A 185 -9.09 14.24 22.82
C THR A 185 -7.81 15.04 22.66
N GLY A 186 -6.82 14.52 21.95
CA GLY A 186 -5.46 15.07 21.83
C GLY A 186 -5.22 16.06 20.69
N GLY A 187 -6.28 16.42 19.94
CA GLY A 187 -6.21 17.37 18.83
C GLY A 187 -5.60 16.78 17.55
N THR A 188 -5.33 17.65 16.56
CA THR A 188 -4.94 17.26 15.21
C THR A 188 -3.67 16.43 15.13
N VAL A 189 -2.69 16.68 16.01
CA VAL A 189 -1.44 15.91 16.08
C VAL A 189 -1.70 14.45 16.44
N LYS A 190 -2.50 14.20 17.48
CA LYS A 190 -2.85 12.83 17.89
C LYS A 190 -3.74 12.13 16.86
N LEU A 191 -4.63 12.87 16.24
CA LEU A 191 -5.45 12.36 15.14
C LEU A 191 -4.58 11.98 13.93
N SER A 192 -3.57 12.77 13.58
CA SER A 192 -2.65 12.43 12.48
C SER A 192 -1.79 11.21 12.79
N GLU A 193 -1.32 11.04 14.03
CA GLU A 193 -0.62 9.83 14.48
C GLU A 193 -1.51 8.58 14.38
N PHE A 194 -2.79 8.71 14.76
CA PHE A 194 -3.76 7.64 14.65
C PHE A 194 -4.05 7.27 13.18
N ILE A 195 -4.30 8.26 12.33
CA ILE A 195 -4.50 8.06 10.89
C ILE A 195 -3.27 7.37 10.27
N GLU A 196 -2.07 7.82 10.62
CA GLU A 196 -0.83 7.18 10.15
C GLU A 196 -0.78 5.72 10.58
N LYS A 197 -0.98 5.41 11.86
CA LYS A 197 -0.84 4.07 12.41
C LYS A 197 -1.83 3.07 11.82
N TYR A 198 -3.09 3.44 11.70
CA TYR A 198 -4.18 2.52 11.35
C TYR A 198 -4.53 2.48 9.86
N PHE A 199 -4.22 3.51 9.10
CA PHE A 199 -4.64 3.59 7.69
C PHE A 199 -3.48 3.72 6.71
N VAL A 200 -2.40 4.40 7.08
CA VAL A 200 -1.33 4.74 6.13
C VAL A 200 -0.13 3.83 6.23
N ARG A 201 0.24 3.44 7.45
CA ARG A 201 1.50 2.75 7.75
C ARG A 201 1.76 1.53 6.89
N ASP A 202 0.82 0.58 6.86
CA ASP A 202 1.02 -0.69 6.17
C ASP A 202 1.15 -0.49 4.65
N PHE A 203 0.36 0.40 4.11
CA PHE A 203 0.42 0.78 2.71
C PHE A 203 1.75 1.46 2.38
N ALA A 204 2.13 2.48 3.14
CA ALA A 204 3.35 3.23 2.92
C ALA A 204 4.62 2.36 3.11
N VAL A 205 4.66 1.51 4.15
CA VAL A 205 5.75 0.54 4.33
C VAL A 205 5.82 -0.43 3.16
N SER A 206 4.70 -0.85 2.60
CA SER A 206 4.67 -1.73 1.42
C SER A 206 5.24 -1.04 0.18
N ILE A 207 4.94 0.24 -0.02
CA ILE A 207 5.54 1.06 -1.10
C ILE A 207 7.05 1.16 -0.91
N VAL A 208 7.51 1.53 0.29
CA VAL A 208 8.95 1.65 0.60
C VAL A 208 9.66 0.32 0.40
N ARG A 209 9.02 -0.79 0.80
CA ARG A 209 9.53 -2.16 0.57
C ARG A 209 9.73 -2.45 -0.91
N LEU A 210 8.74 -2.16 -1.74
CA LEU A 210 8.83 -2.35 -3.20
C LEU A 210 9.94 -1.50 -3.80
N LEU A 211 10.05 -0.22 -3.43
CA LEU A 211 11.10 0.66 -3.92
C LEU A 211 12.50 0.14 -3.56
N ILE A 212 12.72 -0.27 -2.32
CA ILE A 212 13.99 -0.84 -1.87
C ILE A 212 14.29 -2.14 -2.61
N SER A 213 13.29 -3.01 -2.79
CA SER A 213 13.46 -4.29 -3.49
C SER A 213 13.83 -4.06 -4.96
N ILE A 214 13.15 -3.16 -5.66
CA ILE A 214 13.45 -2.83 -7.06
C ILE A 214 14.86 -2.22 -7.18
N PHE A 215 15.20 -1.26 -6.31
CA PHE A 215 16.51 -0.63 -6.29
C PHE A 215 17.65 -1.65 -6.03
N SER A 216 17.48 -2.48 -4.99
CA SER A 216 18.45 -3.51 -4.61
C SER A 216 18.63 -4.56 -5.72
N PHE A 217 17.53 -5.01 -6.32
CA PHE A 217 17.60 -5.93 -7.47
C PHE A 217 18.36 -5.33 -8.64
N THR A 218 18.06 -4.09 -9.00
CA THR A 218 18.74 -3.40 -10.10
C THR A 218 20.22 -3.24 -9.81
N LEU A 219 20.59 -2.81 -8.61
CA LEU A 219 21.98 -2.65 -8.19
C LEU A 219 22.73 -3.98 -8.23
N LEU A 220 22.17 -5.04 -7.64
CA LEU A 220 22.77 -6.37 -7.62
C LEU A 220 22.94 -6.93 -9.04
N THR A 221 21.97 -6.73 -9.91
CA THR A 221 22.02 -7.16 -11.31
C THR A 221 23.14 -6.44 -12.07
N ILE A 222 23.31 -5.13 -11.86
CA ILE A 222 24.41 -4.35 -12.45
C ILE A 222 25.76 -4.90 -11.95
N LEU A 223 25.92 -5.05 -10.63
CA LEU A 223 27.16 -5.56 -10.02
C LEU A 223 27.51 -6.96 -10.55
N MET A 224 26.51 -7.85 -10.63
CA MET A 224 26.70 -9.19 -11.20
C MET A 224 27.14 -9.13 -12.66
N ASN A 225 26.51 -8.31 -13.49
CA ASN A 225 26.89 -8.18 -14.90
C ASN A 225 28.32 -7.62 -15.08
N VAL A 226 28.72 -6.70 -14.19
CA VAL A 226 30.11 -6.21 -14.16
C VAL A 226 31.07 -7.34 -13.75
N ALA A 227 30.75 -8.09 -12.69
CA ALA A 227 31.58 -9.23 -12.25
C ALA A 227 31.72 -10.31 -13.32
N LEU A 228 30.64 -10.63 -14.04
CA LEU A 228 30.68 -11.62 -15.14
C LEU A 228 31.61 -11.22 -16.31
N ARG A 229 31.85 -9.92 -16.51
CA ARG A 229 32.81 -9.45 -17.53
C ARG A 229 34.27 -9.81 -17.20
N PHE A 230 34.61 -9.96 -15.92
CA PHE A 230 35.93 -10.36 -15.48
C PHE A 230 36.15 -11.87 -15.50
N VAL A 231 35.08 -12.67 -15.64
CA VAL A 231 35.19 -14.16 -15.70
C VAL A 231 35.39 -14.59 -17.15
N THR A 232 36.57 -14.35 -17.67
CA THR A 232 36.98 -14.75 -19.06
C THR A 232 37.20 -16.25 -19.25
N ILE A 233 37.21 -17.04 -18.17
CA ILE A 233 37.53 -18.48 -18.19
C ILE A 233 36.43 -19.30 -18.87
N ILE A 234 35.20 -18.81 -18.87
CA ILE A 234 34.02 -19.54 -19.35
C ILE A 234 33.94 -19.57 -20.89
N ASP A 235 34.55 -18.62 -21.57
CA ASP A 235 34.47 -18.49 -23.03
C ASP A 235 35.31 -19.57 -23.78
N LYS A 236 36.07 -20.40 -23.06
CA LYS A 236 37.00 -21.40 -23.64
C LYS A 236 36.51 -22.85 -23.60
N LEU A 237 35.26 -23.09 -23.14
CA LEU A 237 34.73 -24.46 -23.11
C LEU A 237 34.18 -24.85 -24.49
N PRO A 238 34.70 -25.94 -25.11
CA PRO A 238 34.26 -26.39 -26.43
C PRO A 238 32.95 -27.16 -26.31
N ILE A 239 31.83 -26.44 -26.24
CA ILE A 239 30.48 -27.04 -26.32
C ILE A 239 29.97 -26.83 -27.74
N ILE A 240 29.28 -27.84 -28.29
CA ILE A 240 28.67 -27.81 -29.63
C ILE A 240 27.85 -26.56 -29.80
N ASN A 241 28.27 -25.61 -30.64
CA ASN A 241 27.77 -24.24 -30.73
C ASN A 241 26.27 -24.12 -30.87
N ALA A 242 25.60 -24.98 -31.63
CA ALA A 242 24.17 -24.89 -31.87
C ALA A 242 23.32 -25.26 -30.62
N ILE A 243 23.69 -26.34 -29.92
CA ILE A 243 23.02 -26.81 -28.71
C ILE A 243 23.24 -25.79 -27.58
N ASN A 244 24.46 -25.28 -27.45
CA ASN A 244 24.81 -24.27 -26.46
C ASN A 244 23.99 -22.96 -26.66
N ALA A 245 23.83 -22.53 -27.90
CA ALA A 245 23.04 -21.36 -28.25
C ALA A 245 21.54 -21.58 -27.98
N PHE A 246 21.01 -22.75 -28.36
CA PHE A 246 19.60 -23.09 -28.11
C PHE A 246 19.26 -23.12 -26.59
N LEU A 247 20.06 -23.86 -25.83
CA LEU A 247 19.87 -23.93 -24.37
C LEU A 247 20.13 -22.59 -23.70
N GLY A 248 21.06 -21.78 -24.21
CA GLY A 248 21.22 -20.38 -23.80
C GLY A 248 19.95 -19.56 -24.02
N GLY A 249 19.30 -19.71 -25.16
CA GLY A 249 18.04 -19.07 -25.48
C GLY A 249 16.91 -19.47 -24.52
N VAL A 250 16.79 -20.76 -24.16
CA VAL A 250 15.83 -21.23 -23.15
C VAL A 250 16.07 -20.56 -21.80
N MET A 251 17.32 -20.47 -21.35
CA MET A 251 17.66 -19.75 -20.12
C MET A 251 17.35 -18.26 -20.24
N GLY A 252 17.53 -17.69 -21.42
CA GLY A 252 17.15 -16.30 -21.71
C GLY A 252 15.65 -16.03 -21.58
N ALA A 253 14.81 -16.98 -21.99
CA ALA A 253 13.35 -16.86 -21.79
C ALA A 253 13.01 -16.76 -20.29
N ILE A 254 13.62 -17.63 -19.45
CA ILE A 254 13.40 -17.60 -17.99
C ILE A 254 13.90 -16.28 -17.40
N GLN A 255 15.07 -15.79 -17.80
CA GLN A 255 15.61 -14.50 -17.37
C GLN A 255 14.70 -13.33 -17.80
N GLY A 256 14.19 -13.37 -19.02
CA GLY A 256 13.23 -12.39 -19.54
C GLY A 256 11.97 -12.33 -18.70
N LEU A 257 11.44 -13.47 -18.23
CA LEU A 257 10.29 -13.52 -17.32
C LEU A 257 10.62 -12.92 -15.94
N ILE A 258 11.82 -13.17 -15.40
CA ILE A 258 12.24 -12.54 -14.13
C ILE A 258 12.32 -11.01 -14.27
N ILE A 259 12.89 -10.52 -15.36
CA ILE A 259 12.97 -9.08 -15.64
C ILE A 259 11.56 -8.50 -15.78
N MET A 260 10.66 -9.19 -16.51
CA MET A 260 9.27 -8.77 -16.65
C MET A 260 8.54 -8.72 -15.29
N TYR A 261 8.80 -9.68 -14.41
CA TYR A 261 8.24 -9.66 -13.05
C TYR A 261 8.61 -8.37 -12.29
N ILE A 262 9.85 -7.92 -12.38
CA ILE A 262 10.29 -6.66 -11.75
C ILE A 262 9.63 -5.44 -12.42
N ILE A 263 9.49 -5.44 -13.74
CA ILE A 263 8.77 -4.37 -14.47
C ILE A 263 7.30 -4.33 -14.02
N ILE A 264 6.68 -5.47 -13.83
CA ILE A 264 5.29 -5.58 -13.37
C ILE A 264 5.15 -5.06 -11.93
N LEU A 265 6.08 -5.39 -11.03
CA LEU A 265 6.07 -4.83 -9.67
C LEU A 265 6.18 -3.30 -9.68
N ALA A 266 7.06 -2.75 -10.56
CA ALA A 266 7.16 -1.31 -10.74
C ALA A 266 5.86 -0.71 -11.31
N THR A 267 5.23 -1.38 -12.28
CA THR A 267 3.93 -0.96 -12.84
C THR A 267 2.83 -1.01 -11.78
N LYS A 268 2.75 -2.08 -10.97
CA LYS A 268 1.80 -2.17 -9.86
C LYS A 268 1.97 -1.01 -8.87
N LEU A 269 3.21 -0.69 -8.53
CA LEU A 269 3.52 0.45 -7.66
C LEU A 269 2.98 1.76 -8.25
N ILE A 270 3.25 2.03 -9.54
CA ILE A 270 2.79 3.24 -10.22
C ILE A 270 1.26 3.32 -10.25
N VAL A 271 0.58 2.21 -10.59
CA VAL A 271 -0.89 2.14 -10.59
C VAL A 271 -1.46 2.37 -9.19
N THR A 272 -0.83 1.80 -8.16
CA THR A 272 -1.29 1.95 -6.77
C THR A 272 -1.16 3.39 -6.28
N ILE A 273 -0.07 4.09 -6.63
CA ILE A 273 0.14 5.50 -6.23
C ILE A 273 -0.72 6.46 -7.05
N GLY A 274 -0.81 6.23 -8.36
CA GLY A 274 -1.48 7.15 -9.31
C GLY A 274 -2.99 6.96 -9.41
N GLY A 275 -3.50 5.82 -8.95
CA GLY A 275 -4.90 5.43 -9.13
C GLY A 275 -5.31 5.37 -10.60
N ASP A 276 -6.63 5.32 -10.86
CA ASP A 276 -7.18 5.24 -12.23
C ASP A 276 -7.15 6.58 -13.00
N ASN A 277 -6.54 7.62 -12.41
CA ASN A 277 -6.41 8.93 -13.06
C ASN A 277 -5.27 9.01 -14.08
N MET A 278 -4.34 8.05 -14.07
CA MET A 278 -3.23 8.01 -15.01
C MET A 278 -3.69 7.46 -16.38
N LEU A 279 -3.27 8.12 -17.48
CA LEU A 279 -3.66 7.73 -18.85
C LEU A 279 -3.02 6.40 -19.30
N VAL A 280 -1.82 6.08 -18.80
CA VAL A 280 -1.03 4.93 -19.24
C VAL A 280 -1.01 3.81 -18.19
N PHE A 281 -0.80 4.19 -16.94
CA PHE A 281 -0.65 3.26 -15.82
C PHE A 281 -1.96 3.21 -15.01
N ASN A 282 -2.98 2.59 -15.59
CA ASN A 282 -4.26 2.36 -14.92
C ASN A 282 -4.75 0.93 -15.17
N THR A 283 -5.69 0.48 -14.34
CA THR A 283 -6.23 -0.89 -14.39
C THR A 283 -6.95 -1.20 -15.69
N GLU A 284 -7.59 -0.20 -16.32
CA GLU A 284 -8.33 -0.36 -17.57
C GLU A 284 -7.37 -0.59 -18.75
N THR A 285 -6.34 0.26 -18.90
CA THR A 285 -5.30 0.09 -19.95
C THR A 285 -4.60 -1.26 -19.83
N ILE A 286 -4.24 -1.68 -18.60
CA ILE A 286 -3.59 -2.98 -18.35
C ILE A 286 -4.56 -4.13 -18.70
N GLY A 287 -5.85 -4.00 -18.36
CA GLY A 287 -6.89 -4.98 -18.71
C GLY A 287 -7.08 -5.20 -20.20
N MET A 288 -6.79 -4.18 -21.02
CA MET A 288 -6.85 -4.24 -22.51
C MET A 288 -5.64 -4.94 -23.13
N THR A 289 -4.53 -5.19 -22.40
CA THR A 289 -3.36 -5.91 -22.91
C THR A 289 -3.64 -7.40 -23.11
N TYR A 290 -2.90 -8.06 -24.01
CA TYR A 290 -3.06 -9.49 -24.28
C TYR A 290 -2.08 -10.34 -23.45
N ILE A 291 -0.80 -10.02 -23.50
CA ILE A 291 0.28 -10.79 -22.88
C ILE A 291 0.61 -10.22 -21.49
N PHE A 292 0.77 -8.90 -21.39
CA PHE A 292 1.18 -8.23 -20.17
C PHE A 292 0.20 -8.48 -19.02
N LYS A 293 -1.13 -8.45 -19.25
CA LYS A 293 -2.12 -8.71 -18.19
C LYS A 293 -2.02 -10.08 -17.56
N ILE A 294 -1.64 -11.11 -18.36
CA ILE A 294 -1.47 -12.47 -17.83
C ILE A 294 -0.34 -12.49 -16.82
N LEU A 295 0.80 -11.90 -17.18
CA LEU A 295 1.95 -11.79 -16.28
C LEU A 295 1.65 -10.87 -15.07
N TYR A 296 0.89 -9.79 -15.30
CA TYR A 296 0.47 -8.86 -14.27
C TYR A 296 -0.45 -9.51 -13.22
N SER A 297 -1.32 -10.43 -13.63
CA SER A 297 -2.21 -11.16 -12.72
C SER A 297 -1.49 -12.24 -11.90
N LEU A 298 -0.33 -12.72 -12.36
CA LEU A 298 0.49 -13.73 -11.68
C LEU A 298 1.48 -13.15 -10.66
N ALA A 299 1.80 -11.88 -10.78
CA ALA A 299 2.71 -11.16 -9.88
C ALA A 299 1.96 -10.51 -8.71
#